data_66db6888141685d33971171954d334d4
#
_entry.id   66db6888141685d33971171954d334d4
#
_cell.length_a   1.000
_cell.length_b   1.000
_cell.length_c   1.000
_cell.angle_alpha   90.00
_cell.angle_beta   90.00
_cell.angle_gamma   90.00
#
_symmetry.space_group_name_H-M   'P 1'
#
loop_
_entity.id
_entity.type
_entity.pdbx_description
1 polymer ?
#
loop_
_entity_poly.entity_id
_entity_poly.type
_entity_poly.pdbx_seq_one_letter_code
_entity_poly.pdbx_strand_id
1 'polypeptide(L)'
;MSIERTLARLAARQINRSITYHRVQREAAARPESTRVETPFGEFWMSPIESKLYEAMRREGLSPVPQFRIEGYIADFAFPDVGIVVEADGVAYHTGERRERDRKRDWILRHEGWTVKRFYGTTIHNRASNCAYVIKREVEERRAQAMARAKQREIDRQDRQEAIVRPFRKFARALRRGKKEGV
;
A
#
# COMPACT_ATOMS: atom_id res chain seq x y z
N MET A 1 -10.22 16.06 2.86
CA MET A 1 -10.42 14.64 3.27
C MET A 1 -9.10 13.92 3.04
N SER A 2 -8.58 13.26 4.08
CA SER A 2 -7.28 12.58 4.00
C SER A 2 -7.32 11.46 2.94
N ILE A 3 -6.27 11.35 2.12
CA ILE A 3 -6.05 10.27 1.14
C ILE A 3 -6.22 8.91 1.81
N GLU A 4 -5.77 8.78 3.06
CA GLU A 4 -5.94 7.56 3.87
C GLU A 4 -7.40 7.13 4.04
N ARG A 5 -8.33 8.09 4.28
CA ARG A 5 -9.77 7.76 4.40
C ARG A 5 -10.38 7.32 3.08
N THR A 6 -9.88 7.83 1.96
CA THR A 6 -10.37 7.43 0.63
C THR A 6 -9.84 6.04 0.27
N LEU A 7 -8.56 5.76 0.50
CA LEU A 7 -7.95 4.46 0.29
C LEU A 7 -8.56 3.41 1.22
N ALA A 8 -8.82 3.75 2.50
CA ALA A 8 -9.52 2.88 3.43
C ALA A 8 -10.92 2.50 2.95
N ARG A 9 -11.69 3.47 2.41
CA ARG A 9 -13.03 3.21 1.85
C ARG A 9 -12.99 2.34 0.59
N LEU A 10 -12.00 2.54 -0.28
CA LEU A 10 -11.82 1.72 -1.48
C LEU A 10 -11.40 0.29 -1.11
N ALA A 11 -10.47 0.14 -0.17
CA ALA A 11 -10.05 -1.16 0.35
C ALA A 11 -11.22 -1.90 1.01
N ALA A 12 -12.00 -1.23 1.88
CA ALA A 12 -13.19 -1.81 2.51
C ALA A 12 -14.24 -2.26 1.48
N ARG A 13 -14.45 -1.49 0.40
CA ARG A 13 -15.35 -1.88 -0.70
C ARG A 13 -14.86 -3.11 -1.47
N GLN A 14 -13.56 -3.24 -1.68
CA GLN A 14 -12.96 -4.40 -2.35
C GLN A 14 -13.07 -5.68 -1.51
N ILE A 15 -12.86 -5.55 -0.20
CA ILE A 15 -12.92 -6.65 0.76
C ILE A 15 -14.35 -7.20 0.87
N ASN A 16 -15.36 -6.34 1.03
CA ASN A 16 -16.75 -6.73 1.31
C ASN A 16 -17.51 -7.37 0.14
N ARG A 17 -16.96 -7.44 -1.06
CA ARG A 17 -17.65 -7.96 -2.26
C ARG A 17 -17.23 -9.36 -2.70
N SER A 18 -16.32 -10.02 -1.99
CA SER A 18 -15.74 -11.28 -2.46
C SER A 18 -16.22 -12.50 -1.66
N ILE A 19 -16.83 -13.48 -2.35
CA ILE A 19 -17.15 -14.80 -1.81
C ILE A 19 -15.89 -15.45 -1.18
N THR A 20 -14.71 -15.23 -1.78
CA THR A 20 -13.42 -15.74 -1.30
C THR A 20 -13.05 -15.13 0.05
N TYR A 21 -13.30 -13.82 0.26
CA TYR A 21 -13.08 -13.16 1.55
C TYR A 21 -13.90 -13.81 2.66
N HIS A 22 -15.22 -13.96 2.44
CA HIS A 22 -16.10 -14.58 3.43
C HIS A 22 -15.71 -16.03 3.74
N ARG A 23 -15.19 -16.76 2.75
CA ARG A 23 -14.67 -18.12 2.97
C ARG A 23 -13.45 -18.09 3.86
N VAL A 24 -12.45 -17.26 3.55
CA VAL A 24 -11.20 -17.15 4.36
C VAL A 24 -11.51 -16.74 5.79
N GLN A 25 -12.41 -15.74 5.98
CA GLN A 25 -12.80 -15.31 7.33
C GLN A 25 -13.56 -16.39 8.10
N ARG A 26 -14.40 -17.16 7.43
CA ARG A 26 -15.12 -18.29 8.04
C ARG A 26 -14.17 -19.42 8.43
N GLU A 27 -13.22 -19.75 7.55
CA GLU A 27 -12.18 -20.74 7.83
C GLU A 27 -11.27 -20.29 8.98
N ALA A 28 -10.91 -18.99 9.02
CA ALA A 28 -10.15 -18.43 10.13
C ALA A 28 -10.94 -18.47 11.45
N ALA A 29 -12.21 -18.07 11.45
CA ALA A 29 -13.08 -18.10 12.63
C ALA A 29 -13.28 -19.52 13.20
N ALA A 30 -13.18 -20.54 12.35
CA ALA A 30 -13.31 -21.94 12.78
C ALA A 30 -12.05 -22.49 13.48
N ARG A 31 -10.92 -21.79 13.44
CA ARG A 31 -9.69 -22.20 14.10
C ARG A 31 -9.70 -21.76 15.57
N PRO A 32 -9.49 -22.67 16.54
CA PRO A 32 -9.56 -22.33 17.97
C PRO A 32 -8.59 -21.23 18.41
N GLU A 33 -7.43 -21.16 17.74
CA GLU A 33 -6.36 -20.20 18.04
C GLU A 33 -6.54 -18.83 17.39
N SER A 34 -7.52 -18.66 16.51
CA SER A 34 -7.74 -17.37 15.82
C SER A 34 -8.38 -16.36 16.75
N THR A 35 -7.95 -15.12 16.61
CA THR A 35 -8.45 -13.98 17.37
C THR A 35 -9.21 -13.03 16.47
N ARG A 36 -10.34 -12.52 16.95
CA ARG A 36 -11.09 -11.45 16.29
C ARG A 36 -10.44 -10.12 16.63
N VAL A 37 -9.99 -9.42 15.61
CA VAL A 37 -9.28 -8.15 15.73
C VAL A 37 -10.10 -7.03 15.10
N GLU A 38 -10.38 -5.98 15.87
CA GLU A 38 -11.01 -4.77 15.37
C GLU A 38 -9.94 -3.86 14.73
N THR A 39 -10.24 -3.39 13.53
CA THR A 39 -9.33 -2.53 12.75
C THR A 39 -10.09 -1.34 12.18
N PRO A 40 -9.42 -0.28 11.71
CA PRO A 40 -10.07 0.82 11.00
C PRO A 40 -10.80 0.39 9.71
N PHE A 41 -10.58 -0.82 9.24
CA PHE A 41 -11.17 -1.39 8.02
C PHE A 41 -12.31 -2.39 8.32
N GLY A 42 -12.59 -2.64 9.59
CA GLY A 42 -13.58 -3.60 10.08
C GLY A 42 -12.98 -4.67 10.98
N GLU A 43 -13.75 -5.70 11.25
CA GLU A 43 -13.35 -6.82 12.09
C GLU A 43 -12.82 -7.97 11.23
N PHE A 44 -11.71 -8.56 11.66
CA PHE A 44 -11.05 -9.65 10.96
C PHE A 44 -10.67 -10.76 11.93
N TRP A 45 -10.85 -11.99 11.49
CA TRP A 45 -10.28 -13.14 12.16
C TRP A 45 -8.85 -13.34 11.70
N MET A 46 -7.92 -13.32 12.65
CA MET A 46 -6.48 -13.43 12.39
C MET A 46 -5.91 -14.62 13.18
N SER A 47 -4.97 -15.32 12.60
CA SER A 47 -4.14 -16.29 13.32
C SER A 47 -3.27 -15.58 14.36
N PRO A 48 -2.72 -16.31 15.35
CA PRO A 48 -1.88 -15.71 16.39
C PRO A 48 -0.68 -14.93 15.84
N ILE A 49 -0.05 -15.43 14.78
CA ILE A 49 1.09 -14.73 14.16
C ILE A 49 0.66 -13.48 13.38
N GLU A 50 -0.47 -13.53 12.67
CA GLU A 50 -1.04 -12.37 12.00
C GLU A 50 -1.44 -11.29 13.01
N SER A 51 -2.17 -11.67 14.07
CA SER A 51 -2.58 -10.74 15.14
C SER A 51 -1.37 -10.07 15.79
N LYS A 52 -0.35 -10.86 16.13
CA LYS A 52 0.88 -10.36 16.74
C LYS A 52 1.64 -9.39 15.83
N LEU A 53 1.75 -9.71 14.53
CA LEU A 53 2.38 -8.84 13.54
C LEU A 53 1.56 -7.57 13.32
N TYR A 54 0.24 -7.70 13.22
CA TYR A 54 -0.67 -6.55 13.10
C TYR A 54 -0.49 -5.56 14.25
N GLU A 55 -0.55 -6.05 15.48
CA GLU A 55 -0.35 -5.21 16.67
C GLU A 55 1.02 -4.54 16.70
N ALA A 56 2.08 -5.27 16.32
CA ALA A 56 3.42 -4.69 16.24
C ALA A 56 3.48 -3.56 15.20
N MET A 57 2.88 -3.75 14.02
CA MET A 57 2.79 -2.70 13.00
C MET A 57 1.98 -1.49 13.50
N ARG A 58 0.88 -1.72 14.23
CA ARG A 58 0.06 -0.65 14.82
C ARG A 58 0.83 0.16 15.87
N ARG A 59 1.62 -0.50 16.72
CA ARG A 59 2.48 0.18 17.72
C ARG A 59 3.54 1.07 17.04
N GLU A 60 4.02 0.67 15.88
CA GLU A 60 4.94 1.47 15.06
C GLU A 60 4.24 2.62 14.28
N GLY A 61 2.95 2.83 14.47
CA GLY A 61 2.17 3.88 13.82
C GLY A 61 1.76 3.55 12.39
N LEU A 62 1.92 2.31 11.96
CA LEU A 62 1.48 1.86 10.65
C LEU A 62 -0.02 1.55 10.64
N SER A 63 -0.64 1.65 9.46
CA SER A 63 -2.05 1.31 9.23
C SER A 63 -2.15 0.31 8.07
N PRO A 64 -1.74 -0.95 8.28
CA PRO A 64 -1.87 -1.98 7.27
C PRO A 64 -3.35 -2.31 7.01
N VAL A 65 -3.70 -2.56 5.76
CA VAL A 65 -5.02 -3.06 5.38
C VAL A 65 -5.00 -4.58 5.47
N PRO A 66 -5.76 -5.21 6.39
CA PRO A 66 -5.78 -6.65 6.51
C PRO A 66 -6.48 -7.31 5.33
N GLN A 67 -6.04 -8.51 5.00
CA GLN A 67 -6.65 -9.42 4.01
C GLN A 67 -7.01 -8.72 2.69
N PHE A 68 -6.04 -7.99 2.18
CA PHE A 68 -6.19 -7.20 0.98
C PHE A 68 -6.20 -8.07 -0.28
N ARG A 69 -7.21 -7.88 -1.14
CA ARG A 69 -7.33 -8.65 -2.37
C ARG A 69 -6.58 -8.00 -3.52
N ILE A 70 -5.72 -8.79 -4.18
CA ILE A 70 -4.97 -8.41 -5.38
C ILE A 70 -5.08 -9.53 -6.40
N GLU A 71 -5.64 -9.26 -7.57
CA GLU A 71 -5.72 -10.21 -8.70
C GLU A 71 -6.19 -11.63 -8.31
N GLY A 72 -7.19 -11.71 -7.45
CA GLY A 72 -7.74 -12.98 -6.97
C GLY A 72 -7.00 -13.60 -5.78
N TYR A 73 -5.88 -13.05 -5.35
CA TYR A 73 -5.17 -13.42 -4.15
C TYR A 73 -5.59 -12.55 -2.96
N ILE A 74 -5.48 -13.10 -1.76
CA ILE A 74 -5.68 -12.36 -0.51
C ILE A 74 -4.35 -12.33 0.20
N ALA A 75 -3.83 -11.12 0.40
CA ALA A 75 -2.63 -10.86 1.19
C ALA A 75 -3.00 -10.67 2.65
N ASP A 76 -2.18 -11.16 3.60
CA ASP A 76 -2.46 -11.00 5.01
C ASP A 76 -2.58 -9.51 5.38
N PHE A 77 -1.65 -8.70 4.88
CA PHE A 77 -1.67 -7.25 5.03
C PHE A 77 -1.16 -6.56 3.77
N ALA A 78 -1.64 -5.33 3.52
CA ALA A 78 -1.14 -4.49 2.44
C ALA A 78 -1.04 -3.03 2.85
N PHE A 79 -0.15 -2.31 2.16
CA PHE A 79 -0.05 -0.86 2.13
C PHE A 79 -0.26 -0.39 0.69
N PRO A 80 -1.53 -0.21 0.27
CA PRO A 80 -1.86 0.06 -1.13
C PRO A 80 -1.29 1.39 -1.65
N ASP A 81 -1.08 2.36 -0.77
CA ASP A 81 -0.52 3.67 -1.08
C ASP A 81 0.93 3.60 -1.58
N VAL A 82 1.63 2.52 -1.23
CA VAL A 82 3.04 2.31 -1.58
C VAL A 82 3.32 0.97 -2.28
N GLY A 83 2.28 0.17 -2.55
CA GLY A 83 2.41 -1.10 -3.25
C GLY A 83 3.23 -2.15 -2.47
N ILE A 84 3.03 -2.25 -1.15
CA ILE A 84 3.68 -3.25 -0.31
C ILE A 84 2.65 -4.25 0.20
N VAL A 85 2.96 -5.53 0.07
CA VAL A 85 2.25 -6.65 0.66
C VAL A 85 3.12 -7.27 1.75
N VAL A 86 2.51 -7.62 2.88
CA VAL A 86 3.15 -8.29 4.00
C VAL A 86 2.42 -9.61 4.27
N GLU A 87 3.17 -10.69 4.32
CA GLU A 87 2.70 -12.06 4.54
C GLU A 87 3.29 -12.61 5.83
N ALA A 88 2.43 -13.11 6.70
CA ALA A 88 2.80 -13.84 7.91
C ALA A 88 2.80 -15.35 7.59
N ASP A 89 3.96 -15.86 7.18
CA ASP A 89 4.09 -17.24 6.70
C ASP A 89 4.24 -18.21 7.90
N GLY A 90 3.21 -18.98 8.14
CA GLY A 90 3.26 -20.08 9.12
C GLY A 90 4.28 -21.14 8.68
N VAL A 91 4.61 -22.05 9.60
CA VAL A 91 5.43 -23.24 9.29
C VAL A 91 4.65 -24.12 8.32
N ALA A 92 4.83 -23.90 7.03
CA ALA A 92 4.19 -24.71 6.02
C ALA A 92 5.16 -25.77 5.49
N TYR A 93 4.74 -27.02 5.55
CA TYR A 93 5.37 -28.10 4.79
C TYR A 93 5.32 -27.76 3.31
N HIS A 94 6.47 -27.40 2.73
CA HIS A 94 6.59 -27.02 1.34
C HIS A 94 6.53 -28.27 0.45
N THR A 95 5.35 -28.66 -0.02
CA THR A 95 5.21 -29.59 -1.14
C THR A 95 5.58 -28.91 -2.45
N GLY A 96 6.06 -29.67 -3.45
CA GLY A 96 6.49 -29.10 -4.75
C GLY A 96 5.42 -28.25 -5.43
N GLU A 97 4.17 -28.72 -5.43
CA GLU A 97 3.01 -28.00 -6.02
C GLU A 97 2.70 -26.67 -5.32
N ARG A 98 2.95 -26.58 -4.01
CA ARG A 98 2.73 -25.35 -3.25
C ARG A 98 3.76 -24.30 -3.63
N ARG A 99 5.03 -24.72 -3.82
CA ARG A 99 6.11 -23.82 -4.27
C ARG A 99 5.85 -23.24 -5.65
N GLU A 100 5.23 -24.01 -6.54
CA GLU A 100 4.90 -23.51 -7.89
C GLU A 100 3.77 -22.49 -7.85
N ARG A 101 2.72 -22.74 -7.08
CA ARG A 101 1.63 -21.78 -6.84
C ARG A 101 2.14 -20.50 -6.20
N ASP A 102 3.03 -20.59 -5.22
CA ASP A 102 3.62 -19.43 -4.54
C ASP A 102 4.50 -18.62 -5.52
N ARG A 103 5.30 -19.28 -6.36
CA ARG A 103 6.08 -18.58 -7.41
C ARG A 103 5.20 -17.85 -8.41
N LYS A 104 4.10 -18.48 -8.87
CA LYS A 104 3.14 -17.85 -9.78
C LYS A 104 2.47 -16.63 -9.13
N ARG A 105 2.06 -16.75 -7.87
CA ARG A 105 1.49 -15.67 -7.09
C ARG A 105 2.48 -14.50 -6.97
N ASP A 106 3.72 -14.78 -6.59
CA ASP A 106 4.78 -13.78 -6.45
C ASP A 106 5.08 -13.07 -7.77
N TRP A 107 5.08 -13.83 -8.87
CA TRP A 107 5.27 -13.25 -10.19
C TRP A 107 4.13 -12.28 -10.53
N ILE A 108 2.87 -12.67 -10.31
CA ILE A 108 1.71 -11.81 -10.57
C ILE A 108 1.78 -10.55 -9.72
N LEU A 109 2.00 -10.68 -8.41
CA LEU A 109 2.08 -9.53 -7.51
C LEU A 109 3.18 -8.55 -7.92
N ARG A 110 4.37 -9.05 -8.30
CA ARG A 110 5.47 -8.21 -8.77
C ARG A 110 5.16 -7.54 -10.10
N HIS A 111 4.52 -8.25 -11.02
CA HIS A 111 4.12 -7.70 -12.32
C HIS A 111 3.12 -6.56 -12.17
N GLU A 112 2.21 -6.67 -11.22
CA GLU A 112 1.27 -5.62 -10.81
C GLU A 112 1.91 -4.50 -9.95
N GLY A 113 3.23 -4.49 -9.81
CA GLY A 113 3.98 -3.45 -9.10
C GLY A 113 4.01 -3.59 -7.58
N TRP A 114 3.58 -4.73 -7.04
CA TRP A 114 3.62 -4.99 -5.60
C TRP A 114 4.95 -5.57 -5.16
N THR A 115 5.43 -5.14 -4.00
CA THR A 115 6.56 -5.78 -3.31
C THR A 115 6.03 -6.65 -2.18
N VAL A 116 6.42 -7.91 -2.21
CA VAL A 116 6.01 -8.89 -1.19
C VAL A 116 7.09 -9.01 -0.12
N LYS A 117 6.70 -8.82 1.14
CA LYS A 117 7.51 -9.04 2.32
C LYS A 117 6.95 -10.24 3.09
N ARG A 118 7.75 -11.28 3.27
CA ARG A 118 7.37 -12.47 4.03
C ARG A 118 8.17 -12.56 5.30
N PHE A 119 7.47 -12.86 6.38
CA PHE A 119 8.07 -13.11 7.68
C PHE A 119 7.62 -14.48 8.17
N TYR A 120 8.56 -15.33 8.49
CA TYR A 120 8.26 -16.65 9.06
C TYR A 120 7.61 -16.52 10.44
N GLY A 121 6.67 -17.42 10.74
CA GLY A 121 5.94 -17.41 12.01
C GLY A 121 6.86 -17.44 13.23
N THR A 122 7.97 -18.17 13.18
CA THR A 122 9.00 -18.19 14.24
C THR A 122 9.67 -16.83 14.42
N THR A 123 9.92 -16.10 13.33
CA THR A 123 10.49 -14.75 13.39
C THR A 123 9.48 -13.77 13.98
N ILE A 124 8.23 -13.84 13.56
CA ILE A 124 7.15 -13.01 14.12
C ILE A 124 6.96 -13.32 15.59
N HIS A 125 6.91 -14.62 15.95
CA HIS A 125 6.74 -15.03 17.34
C HIS A 125 7.81 -14.41 18.26
N ASN A 126 9.06 -14.43 17.85
CA ASN A 126 10.18 -14.00 18.67
C ASN A 126 10.52 -12.52 18.53
N ARG A 127 10.25 -11.89 17.38
CA ARG A 127 10.76 -10.57 17.01
C ARG A 127 9.76 -9.73 16.21
N ALA A 128 8.47 -9.74 16.60
CA ALA A 128 7.42 -9.00 15.87
C ALA A 128 7.74 -7.50 15.72
N SER A 129 8.30 -6.87 16.74
CA SER A 129 8.70 -5.46 16.69
C SER A 129 9.79 -5.19 15.63
N ASN A 130 10.75 -6.10 15.49
CA ASN A 130 11.77 -5.97 14.44
C ASN A 130 11.16 -6.14 13.05
N CYS A 131 10.21 -7.07 12.88
CA CYS A 131 9.48 -7.21 11.62
C CYS A 131 8.73 -5.92 11.28
N ALA A 132 8.00 -5.36 12.25
CA ALA A 132 7.26 -4.12 12.09
C ALA A 132 8.18 -2.93 11.76
N TYR A 133 9.33 -2.83 12.41
CA TYR A 133 10.33 -1.81 12.14
C TYR A 133 10.88 -1.88 10.69
N VAL A 134 11.18 -3.07 10.21
CA VAL A 134 11.62 -3.28 8.81
C VAL A 134 10.55 -2.85 7.82
N ILE A 135 9.29 -3.22 8.10
CA ILE A 135 8.15 -2.81 7.28
C ILE A 135 8.00 -1.29 7.29
N LYS A 136 8.06 -0.67 8.48
CA LYS A 136 7.94 0.79 8.65
C LYS A 136 8.95 1.54 7.81
N ARG A 137 10.23 1.18 7.92
CA ARG A 137 11.28 1.82 7.14
C ARG A 137 10.98 1.82 5.65
N GLU A 138 10.56 0.69 5.11
CA GLU A 138 10.27 0.59 3.68
C GLU A 138 9.02 1.37 3.27
N VAL A 139 7.97 1.34 4.08
CA VAL A 139 6.75 2.12 3.86
C VAL A 139 7.06 3.61 3.87
N GLU A 140 7.81 4.10 4.87
CA GLU A 140 8.18 5.51 4.98
C GLU A 140 9.09 5.96 3.85
N GLU A 141 10.08 5.15 3.47
CA GLU A 141 10.97 5.43 2.34
C GLU A 141 10.19 5.57 1.03
N ARG A 142 9.27 4.67 0.75
CA ARG A 142 8.43 4.74 -0.46
C ARG A 142 7.49 5.92 -0.44
N ARG A 143 6.92 6.25 0.71
CA ARG A 143 6.10 7.47 0.87
C ARG A 143 6.91 8.72 0.59
N ALA A 144 8.11 8.81 1.13
CA ALA A 144 9.02 9.92 0.88
C ALA A 144 9.39 10.04 -0.61
N GLN A 145 9.71 8.92 -1.27
CA GLN A 145 9.98 8.87 -2.70
C GLN A 145 8.77 9.28 -3.54
N ALA A 146 7.57 8.82 -3.19
CA ALA A 146 6.34 9.19 -3.87
C ALA A 146 6.05 10.69 -3.75
N MET A 147 6.23 11.27 -2.56
CA MET A 147 6.08 12.71 -2.32
C MET A 147 7.11 13.52 -3.10
N ALA A 148 8.38 13.09 -3.12
CA ALA A 148 9.42 13.76 -3.88
C ALA A 148 9.12 13.75 -5.40
N ARG A 149 8.67 12.61 -5.94
CA ARG A 149 8.25 12.49 -7.35
C ARG A 149 7.03 13.36 -7.66
N ALA A 150 6.06 13.42 -6.75
CA ALA A 150 4.88 14.28 -6.93
C ALA A 150 5.26 15.77 -6.95
N LYS A 151 6.15 16.20 -6.04
CA LYS A 151 6.67 17.57 -6.00
C LYS A 151 7.43 17.91 -7.29
N GLN A 152 8.30 17.02 -7.76
CA GLN A 152 9.03 17.25 -9.01
C GLN A 152 8.11 17.38 -10.22
N ARG A 153 7.09 16.52 -10.33
CA ARG A 153 6.09 16.62 -11.41
C ARG A 153 5.33 17.94 -11.39
N GLU A 154 5.05 18.48 -10.21
CA GLU A 154 4.35 19.76 -10.08
C GLU A 154 5.27 20.92 -10.51
N ILE A 155 6.56 20.91 -10.14
CA ILE A 155 7.56 21.86 -10.61
C ILE A 155 7.66 21.81 -12.14
N ASP A 156 7.85 20.62 -12.71
CA ASP A 156 7.96 20.42 -14.15
C ASP A 156 6.70 20.92 -14.90
N ARG A 157 5.53 20.74 -14.28
CA ARG A 157 4.26 21.23 -14.83
C ARG A 157 4.21 22.76 -14.82
N GLN A 158 4.62 23.41 -13.74
CA GLN A 158 4.66 24.86 -13.61
C GLN A 158 5.65 25.46 -14.59
N ASP A 159 6.85 24.88 -14.72
CA ASP A 159 7.87 25.31 -15.67
C ASP A 159 7.37 25.22 -17.12
N ARG A 160 6.70 24.13 -17.49
CA ARG A 160 6.08 23.99 -18.82
C ARG A 160 5.01 25.05 -19.06
N GLN A 161 4.18 25.33 -18.07
CA GLN A 161 3.13 26.33 -18.17
C GLN A 161 3.73 27.73 -18.31
N GLU A 162 4.78 28.05 -17.56
CA GLU A 162 5.48 29.34 -17.69
C GLU A 162 6.19 29.48 -19.03
N ALA A 163 6.81 28.43 -19.53
CA ALA A 163 7.44 28.43 -20.86
C ALA A 163 6.46 28.73 -21.97
N ILE A 164 5.20 28.30 -21.86
CA ILE A 164 4.13 28.63 -22.83
C ILE A 164 3.69 30.08 -22.67
N VAL A 165 3.51 30.57 -21.45
CA VAL A 165 2.94 31.91 -21.19
C VAL A 165 3.97 33.02 -21.38
N ARG A 166 5.25 32.78 -21.14
CA ARG A 166 6.34 33.73 -21.18
C ARG A 166 6.46 34.47 -22.53
N PRO A 167 6.37 33.82 -23.71
CA PRO A 167 6.40 34.51 -25.00
C PRO A 167 5.24 35.50 -25.17
N PHE A 168 4.03 35.10 -24.77
CA PHE A 168 2.84 35.96 -24.87
C PHE A 168 2.94 37.19 -23.95
N ARG A 169 3.49 37.01 -22.74
CA ARG A 169 3.75 38.18 -21.85
C ARG A 169 4.77 39.15 -22.44
N LYS A 170 5.84 38.61 -23.06
CA LYS A 170 6.83 39.47 -23.76
C LYS A 170 6.18 40.26 -24.92
N PHE A 171 5.39 39.59 -25.75
CA PHE A 171 4.68 40.21 -26.87
C PHE A 171 3.69 41.29 -26.41
N ALA A 172 2.89 40.98 -25.39
CA ALA A 172 1.95 41.95 -24.81
C ALA A 172 2.65 43.19 -24.21
N ARG A 173 3.84 43.03 -23.61
CA ARG A 173 4.66 44.14 -23.13
C ARG A 173 5.21 44.99 -24.28
N ALA A 174 5.65 44.36 -25.35
CA ALA A 174 6.15 45.06 -26.53
C ALA A 174 5.06 45.94 -27.19
N LEU A 175 3.85 45.42 -27.35
CA LEU A 175 2.69 46.17 -27.86
C LEU A 175 2.31 47.36 -26.99
N ARG A 176 2.42 47.26 -25.67
CA ARG A 176 2.11 48.38 -24.76
C ARG A 176 3.18 49.46 -24.78
N ARG A 177 4.44 49.16 -25.08
CA ARG A 177 5.52 50.14 -25.23
C ARG A 177 5.38 50.90 -26.53
N GLY A 178 5.10 50.23 -27.64
CA GLY A 178 4.92 50.91 -28.95
C GLY A 178 3.74 51.87 -29.01
N LYS A 179 2.71 51.73 -28.14
CA LYS A 179 1.60 52.67 -28.02
C LYS A 179 1.93 53.96 -27.22
N LYS A 180 3.03 53.98 -26.46
CA LYS A 180 3.44 55.15 -25.66
C LYS A 180 4.44 56.08 -26.41
N GLU A 181 5.03 55.60 -27.50
CA GLU A 181 6.00 56.36 -28.29
C GLU A 181 5.39 56.97 -29.58
N GLY A 182 4.07 56.82 -29.78
CA GLY A 182 3.34 57.30 -30.94
C GLY A 182 2.30 58.41 -30.65
N VAL A 183 2.56 59.31 -29.63
CA VAL A 183 1.75 60.53 -29.38
C VAL A 183 2.67 61.74 -29.40
#